data_743bce1be4c9f3bd322fd96b66529911
#
_entry.id   743bce1be4c9f3bd322fd96b66529911
#
_cell.length_a   1.000
_cell.length_b   1.000
_cell.length_c   1.000
_cell.angle_alpha   90.00
_cell.angle_beta   90.00
_cell.angle_gamma   90.00
#
_symmetry.space_group_name_H-M   'P 1'
#
loop_
_entity.id
_entity.type
_entity.pdbx_description
1 polymer ?
#
loop_
_entity_poly.entity_id
_entity_poly.type
_entity_poly.pdbx_seq_one_letter_code
_entity_poly.pdbx_strand_id
1 'polypeptide(L)'
;MTLFRQETVNTFRIVLAGALIATVAGCSTVKGWMHKAAASDNVHRPAELAKITPSISVQRLWSRSTGKGERTLGLRDHPTIADGRVYVVDSYGPNLTAIDLASGREIWKTGTKLRLTGGPGVGSGSVVAGSVNGDVVAFSADTGAERWRMKLSSEIISTPLIAGDIVIVRTGDGHVVAMDLADGKRRWAFERPLPTLSLRGNPSPILGGNGLVYLGYEDGTLVALRTQDGVKVWDQVVAQPDGRSELDRMADIDGDVVASPDGIYAASYKGKVAAFNPDNGNPLWEHSLVSYGGLARGGDTLYVSDAAGVVWALDHASGGALWKQEALGYRWLSEPAVQGAYVVVGDLDGYLHWMRADSGAIVAREKAGGRNDAIRGTPQVSADGILVAETIKGKLAAYRISK
;
A
#
# COMPACT_ATOMS: atom_id res chain seq x y z
N MET A 1 -51.42 -4.17 66.65
CA MET A 1 -51.13 -4.96 65.40
C MET A 1 -50.53 -4.02 64.31
N THR A 2 -49.63 -3.09 64.70
CA THR A 2 -49.13 -2.03 63.85
C THR A 2 -47.63 -1.73 63.98
N LEU A 3 -46.89 -2.53 64.79
CA LEU A 3 -45.46 -2.33 64.96
C LEU A 3 -44.56 -3.32 64.21
N PHE A 4 -45.12 -4.43 63.71
CA PHE A 4 -44.34 -5.46 63.00
C PHE A 4 -44.18 -5.20 61.46
N ARG A 5 -44.83 -4.18 60.93
CA ARG A 5 -44.82 -3.92 59.46
C ARG A 5 -43.78 -2.89 59.02
N GLN A 6 -43.15 -2.17 59.94
CA GLN A 6 -42.21 -1.10 59.62
C GLN A 6 -40.73 -1.53 59.61
N GLU A 7 -40.40 -2.56 60.41
CA GLU A 7 -39.00 -3.07 60.41
C GLU A 7 -38.62 -3.92 59.19
N THR A 8 -39.60 -4.66 58.65
CA THR A 8 -39.33 -5.48 57.44
C THR A 8 -39.14 -4.65 56.18
N VAL A 9 -39.73 -3.46 56.09
CA VAL A 9 -39.57 -2.58 54.93
C VAL A 9 -38.24 -1.87 54.92
N ASN A 10 -37.69 -1.52 56.10
CA ASN A 10 -36.39 -0.86 56.18
C ASN A 10 -35.21 -1.83 55.93
N THR A 11 -35.34 -3.10 56.36
CA THR A 11 -34.31 -4.12 56.10
C THR A 11 -34.24 -4.48 54.61
N PHE A 12 -35.41 -4.48 53.94
CA PHE A 12 -35.44 -4.76 52.50
C PHE A 12 -34.87 -3.60 51.64
N ARG A 13 -35.05 -2.34 52.12
CA ARG A 13 -34.47 -1.16 51.45
C ARG A 13 -32.95 -1.07 51.62
N ILE A 14 -32.40 -1.49 52.74
CA ILE A 14 -30.94 -1.49 52.98
C ILE A 14 -30.27 -2.63 52.18
N VAL A 15 -30.92 -3.79 52.06
CA VAL A 15 -30.39 -4.90 51.26
C VAL A 15 -30.45 -4.58 49.75
N LEU A 16 -31.51 -3.88 49.29
CA LEU A 16 -31.59 -3.46 47.87
C LEU A 16 -30.57 -2.35 47.53
N ALA A 17 -30.32 -1.41 48.45
CA ALA A 17 -29.29 -0.38 48.27
C ALA A 17 -27.87 -0.95 48.29
N GLY A 18 -27.60 -1.95 49.12
CA GLY A 18 -26.32 -2.65 49.18
C GLY A 18 -26.06 -3.49 47.92
N ALA A 19 -27.08 -4.13 47.36
CA ALA A 19 -26.97 -4.91 46.11
C ALA A 19 -26.79 -4.02 44.88
N LEU A 20 -27.38 -2.80 44.83
CA LEU A 20 -27.20 -1.87 43.72
C LEU A 20 -25.79 -1.23 43.76
N ILE A 21 -25.20 -1.00 44.90
CA ILE A 21 -23.84 -0.43 45.02
C ILE A 21 -22.78 -1.48 44.63
N ALA A 22 -23.01 -2.76 44.92
CA ALA A 22 -22.09 -3.85 44.51
C ALA A 22 -22.09 -4.11 42.99
N THR A 23 -23.19 -3.84 42.28
CA THR A 23 -23.27 -4.00 40.81
C THR A 23 -22.60 -2.87 40.06
N VAL A 24 -22.53 -1.64 40.59
CA VAL A 24 -21.87 -0.51 39.96
C VAL A 24 -20.35 -0.52 40.13
N ALA A 25 -19.84 -1.05 41.24
CA ALA A 25 -18.40 -1.18 41.46
C ALA A 25 -17.78 -2.37 40.70
N GLY A 26 -18.58 -3.41 40.37
CA GLY A 26 -18.11 -4.58 39.62
C GLY A 26 -17.89 -4.36 38.14
N CYS A 27 -18.62 -3.43 37.50
CA CYS A 27 -18.53 -3.22 36.07
C CYS A 27 -17.25 -2.54 35.58
N SER A 28 -16.62 -1.71 36.41
CA SER A 28 -15.37 -1.04 36.05
C SER A 28 -14.16 -1.97 36.15
N THR A 29 -14.16 -2.85 37.15
CA THR A 29 -13.08 -3.84 37.40
C THR A 29 -13.15 -5.00 36.40
N VAL A 30 -14.37 -5.45 36.05
CA VAL A 30 -14.56 -6.50 35.04
C VAL A 30 -14.26 -5.98 33.65
N LYS A 31 -14.62 -4.73 33.28
CA LYS A 31 -14.19 -4.11 32.02
C LYS A 31 -12.67 -3.95 31.93
N GLY A 32 -12.02 -3.55 33.02
CA GLY A 32 -10.55 -3.46 33.06
C GLY A 32 -9.87 -4.82 32.96
N TRP A 33 -10.47 -5.87 33.50
CA TRP A 33 -9.94 -7.23 33.45
C TRP A 33 -10.21 -7.89 32.08
N MET A 34 -11.39 -7.71 31.50
CA MET A 34 -11.68 -8.16 30.13
C MET A 34 -10.84 -7.43 29.07
N HIS A 35 -10.57 -6.12 29.23
CA HIS A 35 -9.62 -5.43 28.36
C HIS A 35 -8.17 -5.90 28.54
N LYS A 36 -7.75 -6.29 29.77
CA LYS A 36 -6.43 -6.89 29.98
C LYS A 36 -6.35 -8.33 29.47
N ALA A 37 -7.41 -9.12 29.60
CA ALA A 37 -7.46 -10.49 29.09
C ALA A 37 -7.55 -10.54 27.56
N ALA A 38 -8.31 -9.61 26.93
CA ALA A 38 -8.36 -9.50 25.48
C ALA A 38 -7.09 -8.89 24.84
N ALA A 39 -6.23 -8.25 25.64
CA ALA A 39 -4.96 -7.66 25.19
C ALA A 39 -3.76 -8.61 25.34
N SER A 40 -3.95 -9.83 25.84
CA SER A 40 -2.83 -10.76 26.12
C SER A 40 -2.58 -11.81 25.06
N ASP A 41 -3.47 -11.98 24.08
CA ASP A 41 -3.33 -13.05 23.09
C ASP A 41 -2.86 -12.54 21.73
N ASN A 42 -1.60 -12.84 21.42
CA ASN A 42 -0.97 -12.89 20.09
C ASN A 42 -0.82 -11.60 19.27
N VAL A 43 -0.90 -10.40 19.84
CA VAL A 43 -0.44 -9.21 19.13
C VAL A 43 1.07 -9.09 19.29
N HIS A 44 1.80 -9.45 18.25
CA HIS A 44 3.24 -9.23 18.19
C HIS A 44 3.54 -7.73 18.33
N ARG A 45 4.37 -7.38 19.30
CA ARG A 45 4.77 -5.98 19.50
C ARG A 45 5.79 -5.60 18.43
N PRO A 46 5.70 -4.38 17.86
CA PRO A 46 6.73 -3.87 16.97
C PRO A 46 8.10 -3.87 17.65
N ALA A 47 9.13 -4.29 16.94
CA ALA A 47 10.50 -4.29 17.43
C ALA A 47 10.92 -2.89 17.87
N GLU A 48 11.61 -2.80 19.01
CA GLU A 48 12.24 -1.55 19.44
C GLU A 48 13.40 -1.20 18.49
N LEU A 49 13.45 0.06 18.07
CA LEU A 49 14.50 0.51 17.16
C LEU A 49 15.82 0.70 17.92
N ALA A 50 16.78 -0.17 17.66
CA ALA A 50 18.13 0.00 18.18
C ALA A 50 18.73 1.34 17.71
N LYS A 51 19.57 1.95 18.53
CA LYS A 51 20.40 3.09 18.12
C LYS A 51 21.38 2.61 17.05
N ILE A 52 21.45 3.37 15.97
CA ILE A 52 22.41 3.14 14.88
C ILE A 52 23.35 4.31 14.79
N THR A 53 24.61 4.05 14.42
CA THR A 53 25.54 5.08 13.94
C THR A 53 25.43 5.09 12.43
N PRO A 54 24.89 6.16 11.81
CA PRO A 54 24.76 6.21 10.36
C PRO A 54 26.15 6.06 9.69
N SER A 55 26.23 5.19 8.70
CA SER A 55 27.46 5.01 7.88
C SER A 55 27.35 5.70 6.52
N ILE A 56 26.19 6.29 6.23
CA ILE A 56 25.95 7.14 5.07
C ILE A 56 25.26 8.43 5.53
N SER A 57 25.43 9.50 4.76
CA SER A 57 24.70 10.74 4.99
C SER A 57 23.46 10.79 4.12
N VAL A 58 22.29 10.89 4.76
CA VAL A 58 21.01 11.08 4.09
C VAL A 58 20.55 12.51 4.34
N GLN A 59 20.51 13.31 3.29
CA GLN A 59 20.06 14.69 3.35
C GLN A 59 18.58 14.79 3.00
N ARG A 60 17.78 15.37 3.89
CA ARG A 60 16.43 15.78 3.55
C ARG A 60 16.48 17.08 2.76
N LEU A 61 16.08 17.04 1.48
CA LEU A 61 16.07 18.18 0.58
C LEU A 61 14.96 19.17 0.97
N TRP A 62 13.78 18.64 1.17
CA TRP A 62 12.59 19.40 1.58
C TRP A 62 11.55 18.51 2.26
N SER A 63 10.59 19.16 2.90
CA SER A 63 9.40 18.50 3.45
C SER A 63 8.23 19.49 3.44
N ARG A 64 7.04 18.99 3.10
CA ARG A 64 5.81 19.81 3.07
C ARG A 64 4.58 18.96 3.41
N SER A 65 3.48 19.62 3.76
CA SER A 65 2.17 18.98 3.85
C SER A 65 1.44 19.13 2.51
N THR A 66 0.87 18.05 2.01
CA THR A 66 0.09 17.99 0.75
C THR A 66 -1.41 18.03 1.02
N GLY A 67 -1.82 17.76 2.27
CA GLY A 67 -3.21 17.71 2.66
C GLY A 67 -3.42 16.96 3.96
N LYS A 68 -4.47 16.15 4.01
CA LYS A 68 -4.82 15.32 5.17
C LYS A 68 -4.30 13.88 5.03
N GLY A 69 -3.79 13.51 3.86
CA GLY A 69 -3.35 12.16 3.52
C GLY A 69 -4.48 11.13 3.50
N GLU A 70 -4.12 9.85 3.57
CA GLU A 70 -5.08 8.74 3.59
C GLU A 70 -5.66 8.44 4.97
N ARG A 71 -4.95 8.79 6.05
CA ARG A 71 -5.30 8.54 7.46
C ARG A 71 -5.66 7.07 7.75
N THR A 72 -6.98 6.79 7.90
CA THR A 72 -7.52 5.48 8.30
C THR A 72 -8.12 4.70 7.14
N LEU A 73 -7.95 5.16 5.90
CA LEU A 73 -8.56 4.51 4.74
C LEU A 73 -7.91 3.17 4.39
N GLY A 74 -6.66 2.96 4.85
CA GLY A 74 -5.90 1.75 4.58
C GLY A 74 -5.44 1.66 3.12
N LEU A 75 -5.42 2.79 2.43
CA LEU A 75 -4.86 2.90 1.09
C LEU A 75 -3.33 2.84 1.18
N ARG A 76 -2.70 2.44 0.10
CA ARG A 76 -1.25 2.49 -0.04
C ARG A 76 -0.87 3.60 -1.01
N ASP A 77 -1.52 4.76 -0.85
CA ASP A 77 -1.25 5.91 -1.69
C ASP A 77 0.24 6.25 -1.66
N HIS A 78 0.78 6.47 -2.82
CA HIS A 78 2.16 6.91 -2.99
C HIS A 78 2.23 8.04 -4.02
N PRO A 79 3.19 8.95 -3.87
CA PRO A 79 3.44 9.98 -4.87
C PRO A 79 3.96 9.33 -6.16
N THR A 80 3.74 9.98 -7.30
CA THR A 80 4.34 9.57 -8.58
C THR A 80 5.34 10.61 -9.03
N ILE A 81 6.54 10.15 -9.41
CA ILE A 81 7.61 11.01 -9.92
C ILE A 81 7.66 10.88 -11.44
N ALA A 82 7.52 12.00 -12.15
CA ALA A 82 7.69 12.08 -13.59
C ALA A 82 8.19 13.47 -14.01
N ASP A 83 9.07 13.54 -14.97
CA ASP A 83 9.53 14.78 -15.62
C ASP A 83 9.99 15.87 -14.61
N GLY A 84 10.74 15.45 -13.58
CA GLY A 84 11.25 16.36 -12.54
C GLY A 84 10.17 16.91 -11.59
N ARG A 85 8.99 16.30 -11.57
CA ARG A 85 7.86 16.68 -10.72
C ARG A 85 7.42 15.50 -9.85
N VAL A 86 6.82 15.83 -8.72
CA VAL A 86 6.11 14.89 -7.84
C VAL A 86 4.64 15.23 -7.89
N TYR A 87 3.83 14.24 -8.22
CA TYR A 87 2.38 14.34 -8.21
C TYR A 87 1.82 13.58 -7.03
N VAL A 88 0.87 14.17 -6.32
CA VAL A 88 0.28 13.58 -5.12
C VAL A 88 -1.20 13.90 -5.00
N VAL A 89 -2.00 12.93 -4.62
CA VAL A 89 -3.41 13.08 -4.28
C VAL A 89 -3.58 13.25 -2.77
N ASP A 90 -4.53 14.06 -2.34
CA ASP A 90 -4.98 14.13 -0.95
C ASP A 90 -6.21 13.23 -0.79
N SER A 91 -6.02 11.97 -0.42
CA SER A 91 -7.09 10.96 -0.43
C SER A 91 -8.20 11.23 0.60
N TYR A 92 -7.94 12.06 1.59
CA TYR A 92 -8.95 12.54 2.54
C TYR A 92 -9.48 13.94 2.20
N GLY A 93 -8.85 14.63 1.27
CA GLY A 93 -9.21 15.95 0.76
C GLY A 93 -9.50 15.89 -0.75
N PRO A 94 -9.84 17.05 -1.35
CA PRO A 94 -10.23 17.10 -2.75
C PRO A 94 -9.08 17.50 -3.70
N ASN A 95 -7.81 17.40 -3.30
CA ASN A 95 -6.73 18.02 -4.04
C ASN A 95 -5.84 17.03 -4.77
N LEU A 96 -5.45 17.42 -5.98
CA LEU A 96 -4.31 16.87 -6.70
C LEU A 96 -3.26 17.99 -6.81
N THR A 97 -2.00 17.69 -6.49
CA THR A 97 -0.92 18.69 -6.44
C THR A 97 0.29 18.20 -7.23
N ALA A 98 0.88 19.08 -8.05
CA ALA A 98 2.19 18.90 -8.65
C ALA A 98 3.23 19.78 -7.96
N ILE A 99 4.38 19.20 -7.69
CA ILE A 99 5.46 19.77 -6.88
C ILE A 99 6.76 19.59 -7.67
N ASP A 100 7.61 20.62 -7.67
CA ASP A 100 8.96 20.52 -8.21
C ASP A 100 9.81 19.56 -7.37
N LEU A 101 10.34 18.52 -7.97
CA LEU A 101 11.06 17.44 -7.29
C LEU A 101 12.30 17.95 -6.54
N ALA A 102 13.04 18.89 -7.12
CA ALA A 102 14.30 19.36 -6.56
C ALA A 102 14.09 20.31 -5.36
N SER A 103 13.12 21.21 -5.46
CA SER A 103 12.91 22.29 -4.48
C SER A 103 11.73 22.07 -3.54
N GLY A 104 10.82 21.16 -3.84
CA GLY A 104 9.57 20.98 -3.11
C GLY A 104 8.56 22.11 -3.31
N ARG A 105 8.77 23.04 -4.24
CA ARG A 105 7.82 24.13 -4.52
C ARG A 105 6.61 23.60 -5.25
N GLU A 106 5.43 24.10 -4.88
CA GLU A 106 4.20 23.81 -5.60
C GLU A 106 4.25 24.42 -7.00
N ILE A 107 3.99 23.60 -8.02
CA ILE A 107 3.86 24.06 -9.41
C ILE A 107 2.41 24.43 -9.66
N TRP A 108 1.49 23.51 -9.32
CA TRP A 108 0.06 23.76 -9.36
C TRP A 108 -0.67 22.88 -8.34
N LYS A 109 -1.88 23.30 -7.99
CA LYS A 109 -2.80 22.55 -7.12
C LYS A 109 -4.22 22.67 -7.66
N THR A 110 -4.89 21.55 -7.88
CA THR A 110 -6.25 21.47 -8.43
C THR A 110 -7.20 20.88 -7.40
N GLY A 111 -8.26 21.64 -7.08
CA GLY A 111 -9.38 21.17 -6.27
C GLY A 111 -10.39 20.42 -7.14
N THR A 112 -10.53 19.12 -6.95
CA THR A 112 -11.33 18.24 -7.83
C THR A 112 -12.79 18.09 -7.41
N LYS A 113 -13.13 18.49 -6.19
CA LYS A 113 -14.43 18.20 -5.50
C LYS A 113 -14.70 16.71 -5.34
N LEU A 114 -13.72 15.85 -5.64
CA LEU A 114 -13.75 14.41 -5.50
C LEU A 114 -12.80 13.97 -4.40
N ARG A 115 -13.08 12.81 -3.86
CA ARG A 115 -12.17 12.10 -2.99
C ARG A 115 -11.37 11.12 -3.84
N LEU A 116 -10.17 11.55 -4.24
CA LEU A 116 -9.26 10.75 -5.06
C LEU A 116 -8.59 9.69 -4.19
N THR A 117 -8.71 8.43 -4.58
CA THR A 117 -8.22 7.27 -3.82
C THR A 117 -7.36 6.33 -4.67
N GLY A 118 -7.21 6.59 -5.93
CA GLY A 118 -6.40 5.82 -6.86
C GLY A 118 -5.52 6.73 -7.69
N GLY A 119 -4.22 6.51 -7.64
CA GLY A 119 -3.24 7.28 -8.38
C GLY A 119 -2.40 8.23 -7.51
N PRO A 120 -1.68 9.16 -8.17
CA PRO A 120 -1.81 9.57 -9.58
C PRO A 120 -1.00 8.71 -10.55
N GLY A 121 -1.61 8.27 -11.63
CA GLY A 121 -0.91 7.75 -12.79
C GLY A 121 -0.44 8.89 -13.70
N VAL A 122 0.82 8.87 -14.15
CA VAL A 122 1.40 9.98 -14.92
C VAL A 122 2.05 9.46 -16.20
N GLY A 123 1.81 10.12 -17.31
CA GLY A 123 2.41 9.81 -18.60
C GLY A 123 1.82 10.62 -19.74
N SER A 124 2.54 10.71 -20.85
CA SER A 124 2.08 11.40 -22.09
C SER A 124 1.47 12.79 -21.83
N GLY A 125 2.07 13.59 -20.92
CA GLY A 125 1.60 14.93 -20.58
C GLY A 125 0.26 14.96 -19.83
N SER A 126 -0.16 13.84 -19.25
CA SER A 126 -1.40 13.69 -18.49
C SER A 126 -1.14 13.16 -17.10
N VAL A 127 -2.02 13.51 -16.16
CA VAL A 127 -2.15 12.91 -14.85
C VAL A 127 -3.56 12.34 -14.75
N VAL A 128 -3.68 11.07 -14.38
CA VAL A 128 -4.99 10.41 -14.22
C VAL A 128 -5.14 9.93 -12.80
N ALA A 129 -6.27 10.20 -12.20
CA ALA A 129 -6.60 9.74 -10.86
C ALA A 129 -8.00 9.15 -10.78
N GLY A 130 -8.17 8.17 -9.89
CA GLY A 130 -9.44 7.54 -9.59
C GLY A 130 -10.06 8.05 -8.28
N SER A 131 -11.37 7.93 -8.13
CA SER A 131 -12.08 8.31 -6.90
C SER A 131 -12.71 7.11 -6.19
N VAL A 132 -13.00 7.28 -4.91
CA VAL A 132 -13.77 6.31 -4.11
C VAL A 132 -15.17 6.04 -4.68
N ASN A 133 -15.69 6.95 -5.47
CA ASN A 133 -17.01 6.79 -6.10
C ASN A 133 -16.93 6.22 -7.52
N GLY A 134 -15.74 5.90 -8.04
CA GLY A 134 -15.54 5.35 -9.38
C GLY A 134 -15.40 6.41 -10.48
N ASP A 135 -15.16 7.69 -10.14
CA ASP A 135 -14.80 8.67 -11.16
C ASP A 135 -13.33 8.49 -11.56
N VAL A 136 -13.06 8.50 -12.84
CA VAL A 136 -11.72 8.63 -13.43
C VAL A 136 -11.61 10.02 -14.00
N VAL A 137 -10.57 10.74 -13.62
CA VAL A 137 -10.36 12.12 -14.07
C VAL A 137 -8.95 12.26 -14.63
N ALA A 138 -8.85 12.83 -15.85
CA ALA A 138 -7.58 13.20 -16.44
C ALA A 138 -7.34 14.71 -16.36
N PHE A 139 -6.10 15.05 -16.08
CA PHE A 139 -5.63 16.43 -15.97
C PHE A 139 -4.42 16.65 -16.86
N SER A 140 -4.20 17.89 -17.25
CA SER A 140 -2.93 18.31 -17.86
C SER A 140 -1.81 18.20 -16.82
N ALA A 141 -0.72 17.50 -17.13
CA ALA A 141 0.45 17.42 -16.26
C ALA A 141 1.11 18.78 -16.05
N ASP A 142 1.02 19.70 -17.03
CA ASP A 142 1.64 21.03 -16.95
C ASP A 142 0.87 22.02 -16.11
N THR A 143 -0.47 21.99 -16.21
CA THR A 143 -1.32 23.04 -15.63
C THR A 143 -2.26 22.58 -14.54
N GLY A 144 -2.47 21.25 -14.40
CA GLY A 144 -3.47 20.67 -13.51
C GLY A 144 -4.92 20.91 -13.97
N ALA A 145 -5.14 21.45 -15.16
CA ALA A 145 -6.48 21.63 -15.72
C ALA A 145 -7.13 20.27 -16.02
N GLU A 146 -8.38 20.10 -15.61
CA GLU A 146 -9.16 18.90 -15.94
C GLU A 146 -9.40 18.84 -17.46
N ARG A 147 -9.11 17.70 -18.08
CA ARG A 147 -9.30 17.44 -19.51
C ARG A 147 -10.61 16.72 -19.77
N TRP A 148 -10.85 15.65 -19.01
CA TRP A 148 -12.07 14.85 -19.10
C TRP A 148 -12.31 14.11 -17.77
N ARG A 149 -13.57 13.66 -17.62
CA ARG A 149 -14.02 12.84 -16.50
C ARG A 149 -14.97 11.76 -16.99
N MET A 150 -14.77 10.54 -16.48
CA MET A 150 -15.63 9.39 -16.78
C MET A 150 -16.03 8.72 -15.47
N LYS A 151 -17.16 7.98 -15.53
CA LYS A 151 -17.69 7.20 -14.41
C LYS A 151 -17.57 5.72 -14.72
N LEU A 152 -16.95 4.96 -13.81
CA LEU A 152 -16.86 3.50 -13.83
C LEU A 152 -17.78 2.87 -12.78
N SER A 153 -17.84 1.52 -12.76
CA SER A 153 -18.78 0.72 -11.96
C SER A 153 -18.53 0.80 -10.45
N SER A 154 -17.27 0.91 -10.01
CA SER A 154 -16.91 0.83 -8.61
C SER A 154 -15.76 1.79 -8.27
N GLU A 155 -15.40 1.84 -7.00
CA GLU A 155 -14.27 2.60 -6.48
C GLU A 155 -12.95 2.28 -7.21
N ILE A 156 -12.05 3.26 -7.25
CA ILE A 156 -10.72 3.12 -7.83
C ILE A 156 -9.71 3.47 -6.74
N ILE A 157 -8.96 2.47 -6.31
CA ILE A 157 -7.96 2.60 -5.26
C ILE A 157 -6.55 2.22 -5.72
N SER A 158 -6.42 1.67 -6.92
CA SER A 158 -5.13 1.42 -7.59
C SER A 158 -4.73 2.60 -8.46
N THR A 159 -3.42 2.75 -8.67
CA THR A 159 -2.88 3.77 -9.57
C THR A 159 -3.24 3.46 -11.01
N PRO A 160 -3.90 4.37 -11.76
CA PRO A 160 -4.13 4.20 -13.19
C PRO A 160 -2.83 4.09 -13.98
N LEU A 161 -2.73 3.14 -14.90
CA LEU A 161 -1.59 2.97 -15.78
C LEU A 161 -1.79 3.76 -17.09
N ILE A 162 -0.88 4.66 -17.43
CA ILE A 162 -0.85 5.31 -18.74
C ILE A 162 0.16 4.57 -19.63
N ALA A 163 -0.31 4.04 -20.77
CA ALA A 163 0.47 3.29 -21.73
C ALA A 163 0.25 3.89 -23.15
N GLY A 164 1.13 4.80 -23.52
CA GLY A 164 1.00 5.53 -24.80
C GLY A 164 -0.23 6.43 -24.84
N ASP A 165 -1.21 6.07 -25.64
CA ASP A 165 -2.45 6.80 -25.89
C ASP A 165 -3.67 6.21 -25.13
N ILE A 166 -3.46 5.22 -24.25
CA ILE A 166 -4.49 4.63 -23.42
C ILE A 166 -4.19 4.79 -21.95
N VAL A 167 -5.24 4.81 -21.14
CA VAL A 167 -5.17 4.67 -19.71
C VAL A 167 -5.92 3.40 -19.28
N ILE A 168 -5.28 2.58 -18.45
CA ILE A 168 -5.84 1.33 -17.92
C ILE A 168 -6.12 1.54 -16.45
N VAL A 169 -7.37 1.31 -16.05
CA VAL A 169 -7.87 1.50 -14.69
C VAL A 169 -8.46 0.21 -14.19
N ARG A 170 -8.13 -0.15 -12.96
CA ARG A 170 -8.77 -1.25 -12.24
C ARG A 170 -9.77 -0.69 -11.24
N THR A 171 -10.96 -1.29 -11.17
CA THR A 171 -12.01 -0.95 -10.22
C THR A 171 -12.13 -2.00 -9.12
N GLY A 172 -12.63 -1.63 -7.96
CA GLY A 172 -12.74 -2.49 -6.79
C GLY A 172 -13.70 -3.67 -6.92
N ASP A 173 -14.49 -3.74 -8.01
CA ASP A 173 -15.36 -4.87 -8.36
C ASP A 173 -14.74 -5.85 -9.38
N GLY A 174 -13.42 -5.71 -9.65
CA GLY A 174 -12.66 -6.64 -10.47
C GLY A 174 -12.62 -6.33 -11.97
N HIS A 175 -13.21 -5.21 -12.39
CA HIS A 175 -13.11 -4.78 -13.79
C HIS A 175 -11.76 -4.09 -14.05
N VAL A 176 -11.24 -4.31 -15.25
CA VAL A 176 -10.12 -3.56 -15.84
C VAL A 176 -10.62 -2.88 -17.10
N VAL A 177 -10.53 -1.57 -17.12
CA VAL A 177 -11.07 -0.77 -18.22
C VAL A 177 -9.94 0.04 -18.86
N ALA A 178 -9.75 -0.12 -20.16
CA ALA A 178 -8.89 0.77 -20.93
C ALA A 178 -9.72 1.84 -21.62
N MET A 179 -9.23 3.05 -21.53
CA MET A 179 -9.84 4.24 -22.09
C MET A 179 -8.85 5.01 -22.93
N ASP A 180 -9.36 5.75 -23.90
CA ASP A 180 -8.56 6.70 -24.67
C ASP A 180 -8.05 7.81 -23.75
N LEU A 181 -6.76 8.07 -23.78
CA LEU A 181 -6.15 9.10 -22.92
C LEU A 181 -6.58 10.51 -23.33
N ALA A 182 -6.98 10.72 -24.59
CA ALA A 182 -7.36 12.03 -25.07
C ALA A 182 -8.75 12.47 -24.59
N ASP A 183 -9.75 11.56 -24.54
CA ASP A 183 -11.14 11.92 -24.28
C ASP A 183 -11.87 10.99 -23.27
N GLY A 184 -11.18 9.97 -22.76
CA GLY A 184 -11.73 9.03 -21.78
C GLY A 184 -12.68 7.98 -22.34
N LYS A 185 -12.87 7.89 -23.66
CA LYS A 185 -13.74 6.87 -24.24
C LYS A 185 -13.20 5.47 -24.02
N ARG A 186 -14.09 4.55 -23.60
CA ARG A 186 -13.72 3.15 -23.37
C ARG A 186 -13.31 2.48 -24.69
N ARG A 187 -12.10 1.87 -24.70
CA ARG A 187 -11.59 1.04 -25.79
C ARG A 187 -11.92 -0.43 -25.58
N TRP A 188 -11.64 -0.95 -24.40
CA TRP A 188 -11.95 -2.32 -24.03
C TRP A 188 -12.20 -2.44 -22.51
N ALA A 189 -12.77 -3.56 -22.11
CA ALA A 189 -12.89 -3.93 -20.71
C ALA A 189 -12.64 -5.43 -20.55
N PHE A 190 -12.04 -5.79 -19.42
CA PHE A 190 -11.86 -7.15 -18.94
C PHE A 190 -12.52 -7.27 -17.57
N GLU A 191 -13.18 -8.40 -17.33
CA GLU A 191 -13.94 -8.65 -16.11
C GLU A 191 -13.51 -9.99 -15.52
N ARG A 192 -13.31 -10.02 -14.19
CA ARG A 192 -13.04 -11.23 -13.43
C ARG A 192 -13.83 -11.20 -12.13
N PRO A 193 -14.55 -12.31 -11.78
CA PRO A 193 -15.20 -12.44 -10.49
C PRO A 193 -14.17 -12.37 -9.35
N LEU A 194 -14.53 -11.67 -8.27
CA LEU A 194 -13.72 -11.56 -7.06
C LEU A 194 -14.22 -12.51 -5.96
N PRO A 195 -13.35 -12.96 -5.04
CA PRO A 195 -13.76 -13.69 -3.86
C PRO A 195 -14.61 -12.80 -2.93
N THR A 196 -15.39 -13.44 -2.07
CA THR A 196 -16.29 -12.76 -1.12
C THR A 196 -15.54 -11.94 -0.08
N LEU A 197 -14.34 -12.37 0.30
CA LEU A 197 -13.47 -11.70 1.26
C LEU A 197 -12.07 -11.50 0.65
N SER A 198 -11.53 -10.28 0.78
CA SER A 198 -10.19 -9.91 0.32
C SER A 198 -9.56 -8.85 1.23
N LEU A 199 -8.24 -8.67 1.10
CA LEU A 199 -7.49 -7.60 1.79
C LEU A 199 -7.72 -6.21 1.16
N ARG A 200 -8.36 -6.13 -0.01
CA ARG A 200 -8.57 -4.87 -0.77
C ARG A 200 -7.26 -4.15 -1.17
N GLY A 201 -6.16 -4.87 -1.36
CA GLY A 201 -4.90 -4.26 -1.81
C GLY A 201 -5.01 -3.62 -3.18
N ASN A 202 -5.73 -4.26 -4.11
CA ASN A 202 -5.94 -3.79 -5.47
C ASN A 202 -4.62 -3.29 -6.11
N PRO A 203 -3.65 -4.17 -6.37
CA PRO A 203 -2.39 -3.77 -6.97
C PRO A 203 -2.60 -3.05 -8.30
N SER A 204 -1.73 -2.12 -8.59
CA SER A 204 -1.82 -1.32 -9.80
C SER A 204 -1.53 -2.16 -11.05
N PRO A 205 -2.19 -1.89 -12.18
CA PRO A 205 -1.81 -2.48 -13.46
C PRO A 205 -0.36 -2.10 -13.81
N ILE A 206 0.47 -3.05 -14.20
CA ILE A 206 1.88 -2.84 -14.53
C ILE A 206 2.14 -3.19 -16.00
N LEU A 207 2.74 -2.25 -16.74
CA LEU A 207 3.10 -2.45 -18.14
C LEU A 207 4.38 -3.27 -18.26
N GLY A 208 4.33 -4.32 -19.07
CA GLY A 208 5.52 -5.06 -19.51
C GLY A 208 6.11 -4.51 -20.81
N GLY A 209 7.38 -4.85 -21.05
CA GLY A 209 8.08 -4.45 -22.29
C GLY A 209 7.58 -5.14 -23.57
N ASN A 210 6.74 -6.18 -23.43
CA ASN A 210 6.20 -7.01 -24.52
C ASN A 210 4.77 -6.61 -24.95
N GLY A 211 4.28 -5.44 -24.53
CA GLY A 211 2.93 -4.97 -24.84
C GLY A 211 1.81 -5.65 -24.04
N LEU A 212 2.16 -6.31 -22.94
CA LEU A 212 1.22 -6.87 -21.98
C LEU A 212 1.10 -5.98 -20.75
N VAL A 213 -0.07 -6.00 -20.13
CA VAL A 213 -0.31 -5.44 -18.81
C VAL A 213 -0.57 -6.58 -17.83
N TYR A 214 0.08 -6.51 -16.67
CA TYR A 214 0.00 -7.53 -15.62
C TYR A 214 -0.80 -7.00 -14.44
N LEU A 215 -1.65 -7.88 -13.87
CA LEU A 215 -2.52 -7.56 -12.76
C LEU A 215 -2.53 -8.73 -11.76
N GLY A 216 -2.27 -8.43 -10.50
CA GLY A 216 -2.53 -9.36 -9.40
C GLY A 216 -4.00 -9.31 -8.97
N TYR A 217 -4.57 -10.44 -8.55
CA TYR A 217 -5.95 -10.52 -8.10
C TYR A 217 -6.07 -11.09 -6.69
N GLU A 218 -7.22 -10.85 -6.08
CA GLU A 218 -7.56 -11.25 -4.71
C GLU A 218 -7.72 -12.77 -4.55
N ASP A 219 -7.90 -13.49 -5.65
CA ASP A 219 -7.91 -14.96 -5.66
C ASP A 219 -6.52 -15.58 -5.79
N GLY A 220 -5.45 -14.76 -5.66
CA GLY A 220 -4.07 -15.21 -5.79
C GLY A 220 -3.63 -15.46 -7.23
N THR A 221 -4.37 -14.98 -8.20
CA THR A 221 -4.05 -15.14 -9.62
C THR A 221 -3.34 -13.91 -10.17
N LEU A 222 -2.30 -14.13 -10.95
CA LEU A 222 -1.64 -13.14 -11.80
C LEU A 222 -2.17 -13.29 -13.23
N VAL A 223 -2.62 -12.19 -13.83
CA VAL A 223 -3.22 -12.17 -15.18
C VAL A 223 -2.39 -11.26 -16.10
N ALA A 224 -2.16 -11.72 -17.31
CA ALA A 224 -1.57 -10.92 -18.40
C ALA A 224 -2.61 -10.65 -19.49
N LEU A 225 -2.85 -9.38 -19.74
CA LEU A 225 -3.75 -8.92 -20.82
C LEU A 225 -2.94 -8.20 -21.89
N ARG A 226 -3.35 -8.35 -23.14
CA ARG A 226 -2.80 -7.54 -24.23
C ARG A 226 -3.26 -6.10 -24.06
N THR A 227 -2.31 -5.18 -24.02
CA THR A 227 -2.58 -3.75 -23.77
C THR A 227 -3.52 -3.14 -24.82
N GLN A 228 -3.47 -3.61 -26.07
CA GLN A 228 -4.21 -3.04 -27.19
C GLN A 228 -5.71 -3.34 -27.16
N ASP A 229 -6.12 -4.55 -26.75
CA ASP A 229 -7.49 -5.03 -26.90
C ASP A 229 -8.05 -5.73 -25.63
N GLY A 230 -7.26 -5.85 -24.56
CA GLY A 230 -7.66 -6.47 -23.31
C GLY A 230 -7.80 -7.98 -23.35
N VAL A 231 -7.37 -8.63 -24.43
CA VAL A 231 -7.43 -10.09 -24.56
C VAL A 231 -6.49 -10.73 -23.55
N LYS A 232 -7.00 -11.67 -22.77
CA LYS A 232 -6.18 -12.45 -21.84
C LYS A 232 -5.21 -13.34 -22.60
N VAL A 233 -3.91 -13.15 -22.36
CA VAL A 233 -2.84 -13.94 -22.99
C VAL A 233 -2.55 -15.16 -22.12
N TRP A 234 -2.40 -14.97 -20.82
CA TRP A 234 -2.24 -16.03 -19.85
C TRP A 234 -2.73 -15.61 -18.46
N ASP A 235 -2.98 -16.57 -17.60
CA ASP A 235 -3.16 -16.37 -16.16
C ASP A 235 -2.50 -17.51 -15.40
N GLN A 236 -1.96 -17.17 -14.20
CA GLN A 236 -1.25 -18.13 -13.33
C GLN A 236 -1.63 -17.92 -11.89
N VAL A 237 -1.77 -19.02 -11.18
CA VAL A 237 -2.05 -19.02 -9.74
C VAL A 237 -0.72 -18.90 -8.99
N VAL A 238 -0.50 -17.80 -8.28
CA VAL A 238 0.63 -17.60 -7.38
C VAL A 238 0.40 -18.35 -6.07
N ALA A 239 -0.81 -18.24 -5.52
CA ALA A 239 -1.20 -18.98 -4.33
C ALA A 239 -2.66 -19.42 -4.42
N GLN A 240 -2.94 -20.67 -4.05
CA GLN A 240 -4.30 -21.20 -4.10
C GLN A 240 -5.09 -20.78 -2.85
N PRO A 241 -6.34 -20.30 -3.01
CA PRO A 241 -7.25 -20.07 -1.90
C PRO A 241 -7.72 -21.42 -1.34
N ASP A 242 -6.97 -21.99 -0.39
CA ASP A 242 -7.31 -23.21 0.32
C ASP A 242 -7.61 -22.93 1.80
N GLY A 243 -8.46 -23.73 2.42
CA GLY A 243 -8.82 -23.59 3.82
C GLY A 243 -10.30 -23.84 4.10
N ARG A 244 -10.66 -23.90 5.38
CA ARG A 244 -12.02 -24.19 5.84
C ARG A 244 -12.88 -22.95 6.02
N SER A 245 -12.30 -21.80 6.30
CA SER A 245 -12.99 -20.51 6.44
C SER A 245 -12.65 -19.59 5.28
N GLU A 246 -13.45 -18.56 5.07
CA GLU A 246 -13.16 -17.50 4.10
C GLU A 246 -11.83 -16.80 4.41
N LEU A 247 -11.52 -16.61 5.69
CA LEU A 247 -10.24 -16.04 6.13
C LEU A 247 -9.05 -16.93 5.74
N ASP A 248 -9.18 -18.25 5.91
CA ASP A 248 -8.13 -19.21 5.51
C ASP A 248 -7.92 -19.23 3.99
N ARG A 249 -8.96 -18.88 3.22
CA ARG A 249 -8.91 -18.86 1.75
C ARG A 249 -8.34 -17.57 1.16
N MET A 250 -8.06 -16.55 1.95
CA MET A 250 -7.46 -15.33 1.45
C MET A 250 -6.08 -15.63 0.84
N ALA A 251 -5.93 -15.36 -0.45
CA ALA A 251 -4.72 -15.65 -1.22
C ALA A 251 -4.16 -14.42 -1.94
N ASP A 252 -4.73 -13.27 -1.68
CA ASP A 252 -4.54 -11.99 -2.35
C ASP A 252 -3.09 -11.73 -2.80
N ILE A 253 -2.93 -11.31 -4.05
CA ILE A 253 -1.77 -10.56 -4.51
C ILE A 253 -2.08 -9.11 -4.18
N ASP A 254 -1.55 -8.60 -3.09
CA ASP A 254 -1.97 -7.34 -2.48
C ASP A 254 -1.01 -6.17 -2.79
N GLY A 255 0.27 -6.48 -2.98
CA GLY A 255 1.28 -5.52 -3.43
C GLY A 255 1.45 -5.48 -4.94
N ASP A 256 2.08 -4.42 -5.43
CA ASP A 256 2.33 -4.26 -6.84
C ASP A 256 3.25 -5.38 -7.39
N VAL A 257 2.97 -5.78 -8.61
CA VAL A 257 3.76 -6.78 -9.35
C VAL A 257 5.00 -6.08 -9.93
N VAL A 258 6.12 -6.76 -9.97
CA VAL A 258 7.33 -6.27 -10.64
C VAL A 258 7.45 -6.93 -12.02
N ALA A 259 7.45 -6.12 -13.08
CA ALA A 259 7.63 -6.58 -14.45
C ALA A 259 9.02 -6.23 -14.98
N SER A 260 9.68 -7.20 -15.59
CA SER A 260 10.96 -7.03 -16.26
C SER A 260 11.06 -7.95 -17.48
N PRO A 261 12.02 -7.76 -18.40
CA PRO A 261 12.14 -8.59 -19.61
C PRO A 261 12.38 -10.08 -19.32
N ASP A 262 12.97 -10.41 -18.18
CA ASP A 262 13.37 -11.76 -17.78
C ASP A 262 12.42 -12.41 -16.75
N GLY A 263 11.44 -11.68 -16.22
CA GLY A 263 10.48 -12.24 -15.28
C GLY A 263 9.40 -11.28 -14.81
N ILE A 264 8.25 -11.84 -14.49
CA ILE A 264 7.19 -11.17 -13.74
C ILE A 264 7.16 -11.76 -12.35
N TYR A 265 7.28 -10.89 -11.35
CA TYR A 265 7.39 -11.29 -9.94
C TYR A 265 6.18 -10.81 -9.16
N ALA A 266 5.57 -11.72 -8.42
CA ALA A 266 4.42 -11.42 -7.59
C ALA A 266 4.57 -12.06 -6.20
N ALA A 267 4.08 -11.38 -5.19
CA ALA A 267 3.99 -11.88 -3.83
C ALA A 267 2.52 -12.01 -3.41
N SER A 268 2.19 -13.05 -2.64
CA SER A 268 0.84 -13.25 -2.14
C SER A 268 0.80 -13.33 -0.62
N TYR A 269 -0.34 -12.96 -0.08
CA TYR A 269 -0.64 -13.11 1.35
C TYR A 269 -0.63 -14.56 1.83
N LYS A 270 -0.96 -15.52 0.95
CA LYS A 270 -1.00 -16.96 1.28
C LYS A 270 0.38 -17.61 1.41
N GLY A 271 1.46 -16.85 1.24
CA GLY A 271 2.81 -17.29 1.60
C GLY A 271 3.69 -17.72 0.44
N LYS A 272 3.54 -17.11 -0.73
CA LYS A 272 4.45 -17.33 -1.85
C LYS A 272 4.91 -16.03 -2.49
N VAL A 273 6.18 -16.00 -2.89
CA VAL A 273 6.74 -15.13 -3.91
C VAL A 273 7.08 -16.02 -5.09
N ALA A 274 6.67 -15.63 -6.28
CA ALA A 274 6.87 -16.43 -7.48
C ALA A 274 7.32 -15.57 -8.66
N ALA A 275 8.07 -16.17 -9.58
CA ALA A 275 8.45 -15.59 -10.85
C ALA A 275 7.84 -16.40 -12.00
N PHE A 276 7.44 -15.67 -13.04
CA PHE A 276 6.82 -16.23 -14.24
C PHE A 276 7.49 -15.67 -15.49
N ASN A 277 7.52 -16.49 -16.55
CA ASN A 277 7.95 -16.02 -17.84
C ASN A 277 6.97 -14.95 -18.37
N PRO A 278 7.45 -13.78 -18.80
CA PRO A 278 6.59 -12.67 -19.22
C PRO A 278 5.64 -13.00 -20.38
N ASP A 279 6.10 -13.80 -21.34
CA ASP A 279 5.37 -14.01 -22.59
C ASP A 279 4.27 -15.09 -22.47
N ASN A 280 4.51 -16.14 -21.67
CA ASN A 280 3.63 -17.31 -21.63
C ASN A 280 3.15 -17.68 -20.22
N GLY A 281 3.60 -16.98 -19.19
CA GLY A 281 3.21 -17.22 -17.81
C GLY A 281 3.78 -18.49 -17.18
N ASN A 282 4.66 -19.22 -17.85
CA ASN A 282 5.25 -20.42 -17.25
C ASN A 282 6.00 -20.07 -15.95
N PRO A 283 5.81 -20.82 -14.86
CA PRO A 283 6.51 -20.56 -13.62
C PRO A 283 8.02 -20.80 -13.82
N LEU A 284 8.82 -19.86 -13.30
CA LEU A 284 10.27 -19.95 -13.30
C LEU A 284 10.76 -20.49 -11.97
N TRP A 285 10.25 -19.94 -10.86
CA TRP A 285 10.53 -20.41 -9.51
C TRP A 285 9.46 -19.93 -8.52
N GLU A 286 9.42 -20.56 -7.35
CA GLU A 286 8.59 -20.19 -6.21
C GLU A 286 9.45 -20.18 -4.93
N HIS A 287 9.18 -19.25 -4.03
CA HIS A 287 9.77 -19.14 -2.71
C HIS A 287 8.68 -18.97 -1.65
N SER A 288 8.74 -19.74 -0.55
CA SER A 288 7.76 -19.66 0.53
C SER A 288 8.00 -18.44 1.39
N LEU A 289 7.15 -17.42 1.25
CA LEU A 289 7.25 -16.15 1.96
C LEU A 289 5.89 -15.45 1.98
N VAL A 290 5.36 -15.15 3.17
CA VAL A 290 4.09 -14.41 3.33
C VAL A 290 4.37 -12.92 3.15
N SER A 291 3.81 -12.30 2.12
CA SER A 291 3.93 -10.85 1.93
C SER A 291 2.63 -10.23 1.45
N TYR A 292 2.27 -9.12 2.06
CA TYR A 292 1.25 -8.19 1.57
C TYR A 292 1.88 -6.83 1.20
N GLY A 293 3.19 -6.68 1.41
CA GLY A 293 3.91 -5.41 1.26
C GLY A 293 4.50 -5.16 -0.13
N GLY A 294 4.34 -6.10 -1.10
CA GLY A 294 4.89 -5.93 -2.44
C GLY A 294 6.40 -6.17 -2.54
N LEU A 295 6.94 -5.89 -3.71
CA LEU A 295 8.29 -6.21 -4.13
C LEU A 295 8.97 -5.00 -4.76
N ALA A 296 10.32 -4.98 -4.72
CA ALA A 296 11.12 -4.09 -5.56
C ALA A 296 12.27 -4.88 -6.21
N ARG A 297 12.68 -4.48 -7.39
CA ARG A 297 13.86 -5.03 -8.07
C ARG A 297 14.98 -4.01 -8.16
N GLY A 298 16.19 -4.42 -7.80
CA GLY A 298 17.41 -3.67 -8.00
C GLY A 298 18.51 -4.55 -8.59
N GLY A 299 18.79 -4.39 -9.88
CA GLY A 299 19.71 -5.28 -10.61
C GLY A 299 19.21 -6.72 -10.59
N ASP A 300 20.04 -7.63 -10.08
CA ASP A 300 19.76 -9.06 -10.00
C ASP A 300 19.12 -9.48 -8.67
N THR A 301 18.62 -8.53 -7.89
CA THR A 301 18.04 -8.82 -6.58
C THR A 301 16.59 -8.33 -6.49
N LEU A 302 15.73 -9.18 -5.95
CA LEU A 302 14.37 -8.83 -5.52
C LEU A 302 14.36 -8.58 -4.02
N TYR A 303 13.75 -7.49 -3.62
CA TYR A 303 13.55 -7.15 -2.21
C TYR A 303 12.09 -7.29 -1.87
N VAL A 304 11.80 -7.91 -0.73
CA VAL A 304 10.45 -8.21 -0.26
C VAL A 304 10.32 -7.81 1.20
N SER A 305 9.31 -7.05 1.55
CA SER A 305 8.90 -6.84 2.95
C SER A 305 7.88 -7.90 3.32
N ASP A 306 8.18 -8.76 4.29
CA ASP A 306 7.24 -9.80 4.69
C ASP A 306 6.25 -9.33 5.77
N ALA A 307 5.24 -10.16 6.03
CA ALA A 307 4.19 -9.88 7.01
C ALA A 307 4.71 -9.78 8.45
N ALA A 308 5.84 -10.37 8.76
CA ALA A 308 6.49 -10.28 10.06
C ALA A 308 7.39 -9.05 10.21
N GLY A 309 7.53 -8.21 9.16
CA GLY A 309 8.39 -7.04 9.16
C GLY A 309 9.86 -7.36 8.92
N VAL A 310 10.15 -8.48 8.26
CA VAL A 310 11.48 -8.85 7.79
C VAL A 310 11.66 -8.39 6.35
N VAL A 311 12.79 -7.80 6.03
CA VAL A 311 13.15 -7.47 4.65
C VAL A 311 14.04 -8.58 4.11
N TRP A 312 13.64 -9.16 3.00
CA TRP A 312 14.34 -10.23 2.30
C TRP A 312 14.99 -9.71 1.02
N ALA A 313 16.17 -10.22 0.71
CA ALA A 313 16.74 -10.13 -0.62
C ALA A 313 16.78 -11.54 -1.23
N LEU A 314 16.20 -11.67 -2.41
CA LEU A 314 16.16 -12.91 -3.16
C LEU A 314 16.91 -12.73 -4.49
N ASP A 315 17.62 -13.74 -4.92
CA ASP A 315 18.17 -13.79 -6.28
C ASP A 315 17.02 -13.85 -7.28
N HIS A 316 16.98 -12.95 -8.24
CA HIS A 316 15.85 -12.81 -9.17
C HIS A 316 15.67 -14.00 -10.10
N ALA A 317 16.77 -14.71 -10.43
CA ALA A 317 16.73 -15.81 -11.39
C ALA A 317 16.32 -17.14 -10.73
N SER A 318 16.62 -17.34 -9.45
CA SER A 318 16.37 -18.60 -8.74
C SER A 318 15.39 -18.51 -7.58
N GLY A 319 15.06 -17.30 -7.11
CA GLY A 319 14.28 -17.10 -5.89
C GLY A 319 15.05 -17.46 -4.60
N GLY A 320 16.34 -17.79 -4.68
CA GLY A 320 17.17 -18.13 -3.53
C GLY A 320 17.39 -16.93 -2.62
N ALA A 321 17.27 -17.13 -1.29
CA ALA A 321 17.51 -16.06 -0.34
C ALA A 321 19.00 -15.71 -0.26
N LEU A 322 19.32 -14.44 -0.48
CA LEU A 322 20.68 -13.89 -0.37
C LEU A 322 20.94 -13.40 1.05
N TRP A 323 20.02 -12.65 1.61
CA TRP A 323 20.05 -12.17 2.99
C TRP A 323 18.64 -11.85 3.50
N LYS A 324 18.51 -11.71 4.82
CA LYS A 324 17.31 -11.17 5.49
C LYS A 324 17.69 -10.21 6.59
N GLN A 325 16.83 -9.19 6.82
CA GLN A 325 16.98 -8.21 7.89
C GLN A 325 15.76 -8.27 8.82
N GLU A 326 15.95 -8.70 10.08
CA GLU A 326 14.89 -8.98 11.04
C GLU A 326 14.71 -7.88 12.10
N ALA A 327 15.60 -6.88 12.16
CA ALA A 327 15.57 -5.84 13.19
C ALA A 327 14.35 -4.91 13.15
N LEU A 328 13.53 -5.00 12.10
CA LEU A 328 12.32 -4.22 11.91
C LEU A 328 11.03 -5.03 12.14
N GLY A 329 11.12 -6.14 12.86
CA GLY A 329 10.02 -7.06 13.09
C GLY A 329 8.73 -6.37 13.54
N TYR A 330 7.60 -6.72 12.89
CA TYR A 330 6.25 -6.22 13.16
C TYR A 330 6.08 -4.68 13.11
N ARG A 331 6.95 -3.99 12.38
CA ARG A 331 6.86 -2.54 12.23
C ARG A 331 6.03 -2.10 11.01
N TRP A 332 5.26 -3.00 10.41
CA TRP A 332 4.34 -2.73 9.30
C TRP A 332 5.02 -1.98 8.17
N LEU A 333 6.02 -2.64 7.60
CA LEU A 333 6.87 -2.04 6.59
C LEU A 333 6.08 -1.75 5.30
N SER A 334 6.43 -0.65 4.64
CA SER A 334 5.99 -0.37 3.27
C SER A 334 6.62 -1.36 2.28
N GLU A 335 6.19 -1.32 1.04
CA GLU A 335 6.94 -1.90 -0.06
C GLU A 335 8.36 -1.32 -0.08
N PRO A 336 9.37 -2.14 -0.45
CA PRO A 336 10.73 -1.65 -0.59
C PRO A 336 10.87 -0.71 -1.77
N ALA A 337 11.82 0.22 -1.69
CA ALA A 337 12.28 1.03 -2.83
C ALA A 337 13.80 0.91 -2.95
N VAL A 338 14.33 0.95 -4.17
CA VAL A 338 15.78 0.86 -4.41
C VAL A 338 16.33 2.24 -4.74
N GLN A 339 17.24 2.75 -3.89
CA GLN A 339 17.93 4.02 -4.07
C GLN A 339 19.44 3.79 -4.21
N GLY A 340 19.90 3.61 -5.45
CA GLY A 340 21.31 3.27 -5.73
C GLY A 340 21.72 1.94 -5.12
N ALA A 341 22.72 1.94 -4.25
CA ALA A 341 23.20 0.75 -3.54
C ALA A 341 22.42 0.42 -2.26
N TYR A 342 21.22 0.98 -2.09
CA TYR A 342 20.45 0.84 -0.85
C TYR A 342 19.01 0.47 -1.14
N VAL A 343 18.43 -0.31 -0.22
CA VAL A 343 17.00 -0.62 -0.12
C VAL A 343 16.41 0.21 0.99
N VAL A 344 15.26 0.81 0.74
CA VAL A 344 14.58 1.70 1.69
C VAL A 344 13.17 1.21 1.94
N VAL A 345 12.77 1.14 3.21
CA VAL A 345 11.40 0.85 3.63
C VAL A 345 10.92 1.90 4.62
N GLY A 346 9.64 2.22 4.54
CA GLY A 346 8.94 3.01 5.55
C GLY A 346 8.38 2.14 6.66
N ASP A 347 8.08 2.72 7.83
CA ASP A 347 7.48 1.99 8.95
C ASP A 347 6.27 2.70 9.58
N LEU A 348 5.66 2.03 10.56
CA LEU A 348 4.43 2.48 11.27
C LEU A 348 4.60 3.79 12.07
N ASP A 349 5.83 4.15 12.43
CA ASP A 349 6.14 5.38 13.17
C ASP A 349 6.65 6.52 12.27
N GLY A 350 6.64 6.31 10.94
CA GLY A 350 7.07 7.27 9.94
C GLY A 350 8.58 7.41 9.81
N TYR A 351 9.31 6.36 10.14
CA TYR A 351 10.72 6.26 9.81
C TYR A 351 10.92 5.64 8.43
N LEU A 352 11.94 6.13 7.74
CA LEU A 352 12.57 5.50 6.58
C LEU A 352 13.87 4.83 7.04
N HIS A 353 14.08 3.59 6.65
CA HIS A 353 15.25 2.80 6.98
C HIS A 353 16.02 2.47 5.70
N TRP A 354 17.27 2.92 5.61
CA TRP A 354 18.19 2.59 4.53
C TRP A 354 19.02 1.37 4.92
N MET A 355 19.00 0.37 4.07
CA MET A 355 19.75 -0.87 4.21
C MET A 355 20.69 -1.04 3.01
N ARG A 356 21.88 -1.57 3.21
CA ARG A 356 22.77 -1.93 2.11
C ARG A 356 22.10 -3.01 1.24
N ALA A 357 22.11 -2.81 -0.05
CA ALA A 357 21.53 -3.77 -1.01
C ALA A 357 22.23 -5.14 -1.01
N ASP A 358 23.53 -5.16 -0.71
CA ASP A 358 24.39 -6.37 -0.70
C ASP A 358 24.28 -7.21 0.57
N SER A 359 23.88 -6.64 1.71
CA SER A 359 24.00 -7.31 3.01
C SER A 359 22.80 -7.11 3.94
N GLY A 360 21.85 -6.22 3.61
CA GLY A 360 20.74 -5.88 4.47
C GLY A 360 21.12 -5.07 5.73
N ALA A 361 22.39 -4.67 5.90
CA ALA A 361 22.81 -3.88 7.05
C ALA A 361 22.13 -2.50 7.06
N ILE A 362 21.46 -2.13 8.16
CA ILE A 362 20.84 -0.82 8.33
C ILE A 362 21.95 0.23 8.49
N VAL A 363 22.02 1.19 7.57
CA VAL A 363 23.08 2.19 7.47
C VAL A 363 22.63 3.62 7.76
N ALA A 364 21.33 3.89 7.66
CA ALA A 364 20.74 5.18 8.03
C ALA A 364 19.26 5.02 8.40
N ARG A 365 18.77 6.00 9.14
CA ARG A 365 17.36 6.11 9.50
C ARG A 365 17.00 7.58 9.59
N GLU A 366 15.90 7.95 8.89
CA GLU A 366 15.35 9.30 8.91
C GLU A 366 13.88 9.28 9.27
N LYS A 367 13.42 10.29 9.98
CA LYS A 367 12.01 10.43 10.36
C LYS A 367 11.30 11.41 9.44
N ALA A 368 10.41 10.92 8.57
CA ALA A 368 9.59 11.74 7.70
C ALA A 368 8.34 12.27 8.41
N GLY A 369 7.68 11.39 9.18
CA GLY A 369 6.43 11.68 9.87
C GLY A 369 6.56 12.16 11.31
N GLY A 370 5.39 12.48 11.91
CA GLY A 370 5.24 12.72 13.34
C GLY A 370 4.98 11.42 14.12
N ARG A 371 4.37 11.56 15.31
CA ARG A 371 3.90 10.41 16.07
C ARG A 371 2.65 9.81 15.43
N ASN A 372 2.60 8.47 15.31
CA ASN A 372 1.50 7.74 14.67
C ASN A 372 1.23 8.27 13.25
N ASP A 373 2.28 8.39 12.46
CA ASP A 373 2.25 8.97 11.12
C ASP A 373 3.05 8.05 10.17
N ALA A 374 2.51 6.85 9.97
CA ALA A 374 3.14 5.76 9.23
C ALA A 374 3.45 6.14 7.77
N ILE A 375 4.43 5.48 7.20
CA ILE A 375 4.67 5.42 5.76
C ILE A 375 4.17 4.06 5.30
N ARG A 376 3.04 4.02 4.58
CA ARG A 376 2.42 2.80 4.07
C ARG A 376 2.62 2.62 2.57
N GLY A 377 2.51 3.73 1.83
CA GLY A 377 2.76 3.75 0.40
C GLY A 377 4.24 3.53 0.09
N THR A 378 4.51 3.00 -1.09
CA THR A 378 5.86 2.72 -1.57
C THR A 378 6.66 4.02 -1.72
N PRO A 379 7.82 4.18 -1.07
CA PRO A 379 8.71 5.31 -1.37
C PRO A 379 9.11 5.29 -2.84
N GLN A 380 9.05 6.43 -3.51
CA GLN A 380 9.38 6.55 -4.93
C GLN A 380 10.79 7.10 -5.09
N VAL A 381 11.52 6.57 -6.08
CA VAL A 381 12.89 7.02 -6.36
C VAL A 381 12.98 7.51 -7.80
N SER A 382 13.46 8.73 -7.97
CA SER A 382 13.69 9.31 -9.30
C SER A 382 14.96 8.76 -9.95
N ALA A 383 15.07 8.92 -11.27
CA ALA A 383 16.26 8.49 -12.02
C ALA A 383 17.56 9.15 -11.54
N ASP A 384 17.52 10.37 -11.01
CA ASP A 384 18.67 11.08 -10.43
C ASP A 384 18.87 10.78 -8.92
N GLY A 385 18.17 9.78 -8.39
CA GLY A 385 18.39 9.24 -7.06
C GLY A 385 17.75 10.03 -5.91
N ILE A 386 16.74 10.87 -6.17
CA ILE A 386 15.92 11.49 -5.11
C ILE A 386 14.83 10.52 -4.68
N LEU A 387 14.80 10.17 -3.41
CA LEU A 387 13.72 9.41 -2.81
C LEU A 387 12.65 10.36 -2.28
N VAL A 388 11.38 10.06 -2.58
CA VAL A 388 10.22 10.78 -2.05
C VAL A 388 9.32 9.80 -1.32
N ALA A 389 8.91 10.15 -0.11
CA ALA A 389 7.98 9.36 0.69
C ALA A 389 6.85 10.23 1.24
N GLU A 390 5.66 9.65 1.32
CA GLU A 390 4.49 10.26 1.91
C GLU A 390 4.04 9.51 3.15
N THR A 391 3.57 10.24 4.16
CA THR A 391 2.99 9.66 5.37
C THR A 391 1.48 9.64 5.29
N ILE A 392 0.84 8.75 6.07
CA ILE A 392 -0.63 8.65 6.13
C ILE A 392 -1.34 9.95 6.53
N LYS A 393 -0.64 10.92 7.10
CA LYS A 393 -1.18 12.26 7.42
C LYS A 393 -0.87 13.31 6.36
N GLY A 394 -0.40 12.90 5.18
CA GLY A 394 -0.13 13.78 4.05
C GLY A 394 1.10 14.65 4.23
N LYS A 395 2.12 14.14 4.91
CA LYS A 395 3.44 14.77 4.93
C LYS A 395 4.33 14.13 3.87
N LEU A 396 4.75 14.92 2.92
CA LEU A 396 5.66 14.53 1.84
C LEU A 396 7.07 15.03 2.16
N ALA A 397 8.07 14.19 1.92
CA ALA A 397 9.46 14.56 2.13
C ALA A 397 10.37 13.93 1.07
N ALA A 398 11.38 14.66 0.63
CA ALA A 398 12.37 14.20 -0.33
C ALA A 398 13.75 14.09 0.30
N TYR A 399 14.49 13.05 -0.11
CA TYR A 399 15.80 12.71 0.45
C TYR A 399 16.79 12.37 -0.66
N ARG A 400 18.03 12.76 -0.45
CA ARG A 400 19.17 12.36 -1.29
C ARG A 400 20.27 11.79 -0.42
N ILE A 401 20.94 10.76 -0.92
CA ILE A 401 22.16 10.24 -0.30
C ILE A 401 23.30 11.16 -0.74
N SER A 402 23.95 11.82 0.21
CA SER A 402 25.18 12.56 -0.06
C SER A 402 26.40 11.62 0.07
N LYS A 403 27.32 11.80 -0.85
CA LYS A 403 28.62 11.10 -0.82
C LYS A 403 29.46 11.54 0.38
#